data_a2fe725a4f460bd7bc076f0d386f05de
#
_entry.id   a2fe725a4f460bd7bc076f0d386f05de
#
_cell.length_a   1.000
_cell.length_b   1.000
_cell.length_c   1.000
_cell.angle_alpha   90.00
_cell.angle_beta   90.00
_cell.angle_gamma   90.00
#
_symmetry.space_group_name_H-M   'P 1'
#
loop_
_entity.id
_entity.type
_entity.pdbx_description
1 polymer ?
#
loop_
_entity_poly.entity_id
_entity_poly.type
_entity_poly.pdbx_seq_one_letter_code
_entity_poly.pdbx_strand_id
1 'polypeptide(L)'
;MNESTRSRGVDVIIASAIFVSTFLIFWFSPVHQVTDSNYSMLLSDCLLRQRTFALDSCGMSRLEPKPLANYITNSGIYQLEIARGRVYYFFPVGSSVLSVPYVALARVFGVSPRNPDGSFDVKGEMKIELSLAAILMASLSCLFFIISRMVLPLGWSVVIALSGSLGTQIWSTASRGLWSHTWSALLAGIVVYLLVAQETGTDKPHPILLATLLAWMYFVRPTNSVVIIAVTVFVSLCYRHLLPKFLLTGALWLAAFLYYSWHNFGQLFPNYYRADRLLFDIFPVAFQGNLISPSRGLLVFVPVLLFVCFLLVRYWRYRPLPRLAWLALTVVIATLIVISGFAHWWGGASFGPRFSTDAVPWFVLLGAIGIKGMLNWRGQHEASGFGWALQLICGALLLAASIFINARGALALETWRWNPGDVSQVGNKLWDWRQPQFLAGLVTPPLDHDYAPIPVGMQIDFTKPEQSTKYLWYGWSGAEPDFRWTEGREATLVFALDQSEDLTLKMRILPFIREDLWKQQRIFVELNGVPIDSLVLSQNKDAELLLSLPGNLLRHQNILKFKLPDAASPELLQLSTDQRLLGFAVYWIQLDRKIRA
;
A
#
# COMPACT_ATOMS: atom_id res chain seq x y z
N MET A 1 11.36 -44.01 -14.49
CA MET A 1 10.62 -42.73 -14.33
C MET A 1 11.23 -41.78 -15.35
N ASN A 2 10.45 -41.39 -16.40
CA ASN A 2 10.95 -40.57 -17.50
C ASN A 2 11.48 -39.21 -16.99
N GLU A 3 12.53 -38.65 -17.60
CA GLU A 3 13.11 -37.34 -17.24
C GLU A 3 12.07 -36.21 -17.19
N SER A 4 11.06 -36.25 -18.06
CA SER A 4 9.96 -35.30 -18.07
C SER A 4 9.09 -35.38 -16.81
N THR A 5 8.87 -36.57 -16.25
CA THR A 5 8.09 -36.78 -15.02
C THR A 5 8.89 -36.35 -13.79
N ARG A 6 10.20 -36.55 -13.79
CA ARG A 6 11.12 -36.11 -12.73
C ARG A 6 11.22 -34.58 -12.70
N SER A 7 11.29 -33.93 -13.84
CA SER A 7 11.31 -32.46 -13.96
C SER A 7 10.02 -31.84 -13.43
N ARG A 8 8.84 -32.37 -13.78
CA ARG A 8 7.54 -31.90 -13.29
C ARG A 8 7.41 -32.03 -11.77
N GLY A 9 7.89 -33.14 -11.18
CA GLY A 9 7.87 -33.33 -9.72
C GLY A 9 8.69 -32.28 -8.99
N VAL A 10 9.89 -31.93 -9.51
CA VAL A 10 10.73 -30.88 -8.95
C VAL A 10 10.07 -29.51 -9.04
N ASP A 11 9.47 -29.17 -10.18
CA ASP A 11 8.79 -27.90 -10.38
C ASP A 11 7.60 -27.73 -9.40
N VAL A 12 6.83 -28.79 -9.12
CA VAL A 12 5.74 -28.78 -8.13
C VAL A 12 6.27 -28.55 -6.71
N ILE A 13 7.35 -29.25 -6.32
CA ILE A 13 7.96 -29.08 -5.00
C ILE A 13 8.44 -27.63 -4.80
N ILE A 14 9.12 -27.06 -5.80
CA ILE A 14 9.63 -25.70 -5.72
C ILE A 14 8.49 -24.69 -5.71
N ALA A 15 7.45 -24.86 -6.53
CA ALA A 15 6.26 -24.01 -6.52
C ALA A 15 5.59 -24.04 -5.14
N SER A 16 5.44 -25.22 -4.53
CA SER A 16 4.89 -25.37 -3.17
C SER A 16 5.77 -24.71 -2.12
N ALA A 17 7.10 -24.85 -2.23
CA ALA A 17 8.05 -24.19 -1.33
C ALA A 17 7.97 -22.66 -1.44
N ILE A 18 7.85 -22.11 -2.66
CA ILE A 18 7.63 -20.67 -2.90
C ILE A 18 6.31 -20.22 -2.27
N PHE A 19 5.22 -20.98 -2.49
CA PHE A 19 3.94 -20.66 -1.88
C PHE A 19 4.03 -20.59 -0.36
N VAL A 20 4.53 -21.65 0.28
CA VAL A 20 4.59 -21.74 1.74
C VAL A 20 5.51 -20.66 2.32
N SER A 21 6.70 -20.47 1.76
CA SER A 21 7.64 -19.47 2.26
C SER A 21 7.10 -18.04 2.13
N THR A 22 6.52 -17.68 0.97
CA THR A 22 5.95 -16.34 0.77
C THR A 22 4.69 -16.14 1.59
N PHE A 23 3.85 -17.18 1.76
CA PHE A 23 2.69 -17.12 2.65
C PHE A 23 3.12 -16.80 4.09
N LEU A 24 4.10 -17.52 4.63
CA LEU A 24 4.60 -17.27 5.99
C LEU A 24 5.20 -15.86 6.12
N ILE A 25 6.00 -15.41 5.14
CA ILE A 25 6.55 -14.05 5.13
C ILE A 25 5.42 -13.01 5.14
N PHE A 26 4.42 -13.15 4.29
CA PHE A 26 3.31 -12.22 4.19
C PHE A 26 2.42 -12.25 5.43
N TRP A 27 2.12 -13.41 5.96
CA TRP A 27 1.30 -13.58 7.15
C TRP A 27 1.93 -12.98 8.41
N PHE A 28 3.22 -13.19 8.62
CA PHE A 28 3.92 -12.70 9.81
C PHE A 28 4.46 -11.27 9.69
N SER A 29 4.28 -10.61 8.58
CA SER A 29 4.69 -9.20 8.45
C SER A 29 3.74 -8.28 9.23
N PRO A 30 4.24 -7.44 10.16
CA PRO A 30 3.42 -6.75 11.15
C PRO A 30 2.72 -5.48 10.67
N VAL A 31 3.14 -4.90 9.53
CA VAL A 31 2.51 -3.68 9.01
C VAL A 31 1.20 -4.05 8.32
N HIS A 32 0.09 -3.50 8.79
CA HIS A 32 -1.23 -3.70 8.19
C HIS A 32 -1.72 -2.40 7.55
N GLN A 33 -2.30 -2.50 6.36
CA GLN A 33 -2.78 -1.35 5.58
C GLN A 33 -4.26 -1.53 5.25
N VAL A 34 -5.08 -1.67 6.28
CA VAL A 34 -6.54 -1.82 6.15
C VAL A 34 -7.18 -0.44 6.22
N THR A 35 -7.59 0.09 5.09
CA THR A 35 -8.22 1.43 4.96
C THR A 35 -9.37 1.41 3.97
N ASP A 36 -9.08 1.43 2.65
CA ASP A 36 -10.11 1.41 1.60
C ASP A 36 -10.93 0.10 1.64
N SER A 37 -10.37 -0.97 2.17
CA SER A 37 -10.99 -2.30 2.24
C SER A 37 -11.97 -2.48 3.40
N ASN A 38 -12.00 -1.57 4.38
CA ASN A 38 -12.98 -1.63 5.47
C ASN A 38 -14.41 -1.78 4.93
N TYR A 39 -15.19 -2.67 5.49
CA TYR A 39 -16.53 -3.10 5.09
C TYR A 39 -16.59 -4.01 3.86
N SER A 40 -15.47 -4.34 3.22
CA SER A 40 -15.46 -5.21 2.05
C SER A 40 -15.80 -6.66 2.40
N MET A 41 -15.34 -7.17 3.54
CA MET A 41 -15.67 -8.52 4.01
C MET A 41 -17.06 -8.56 4.65
N LEU A 42 -17.51 -7.46 5.27
CA LEU A 42 -18.90 -7.32 5.67
C LEU A 42 -19.83 -7.43 4.45
N LEU A 43 -19.49 -6.80 3.33
CA LEU A 43 -20.24 -6.95 2.07
C LEU A 43 -20.24 -8.41 1.58
N SER A 44 -19.11 -9.10 1.68
CA SER A 44 -19.03 -10.53 1.33
C SER A 44 -19.96 -11.39 2.20
N ASP A 45 -20.03 -11.11 3.51
CA ASP A 45 -20.94 -11.79 4.42
C ASP A 45 -22.42 -11.42 4.15
N CYS A 46 -22.71 -10.18 3.76
CA CYS A 46 -24.03 -9.75 3.29
C CYS A 46 -24.49 -10.55 2.07
N LEU A 47 -23.63 -10.67 1.07
CA LEU A 47 -23.90 -11.44 -0.13
C LEU A 47 -24.16 -12.91 0.17
N LEU A 48 -23.36 -13.48 1.08
CA LEU A 48 -23.49 -14.87 1.51
C LEU A 48 -24.81 -15.15 2.23
N ARG A 49 -25.22 -14.28 3.17
CA ARG A 49 -26.38 -14.52 4.04
C ARG A 49 -27.68 -13.97 3.48
N GLN A 50 -27.64 -12.78 2.90
CA GLN A 50 -28.83 -12.00 2.55
C GLN A 50 -28.97 -11.75 1.05
N ARG A 51 -27.96 -12.14 0.26
CA ARG A 51 -27.93 -11.97 -1.21
C ARG A 51 -28.17 -10.51 -1.62
N THR A 52 -27.65 -9.55 -0.85
CA THR A 52 -27.79 -8.12 -1.09
C THR A 52 -26.44 -7.42 -1.10
N PHE A 53 -26.34 -6.36 -1.90
CA PHE A 53 -25.19 -5.45 -1.91
C PHE A 53 -25.33 -4.30 -0.92
N ALA A 54 -26.51 -4.12 -0.31
CA ALA A 54 -26.79 -3.04 0.60
C ALA A 54 -26.43 -3.42 2.05
N LEU A 55 -25.54 -2.65 2.67
CA LEU A 55 -24.96 -2.92 3.97
C LEU A 55 -25.91 -2.59 5.15
N ASP A 56 -26.88 -1.70 4.96
CA ASP A 56 -27.92 -1.38 5.94
C ASP A 56 -28.78 -2.62 6.30
N SER A 57 -28.86 -3.60 5.41
CA SER A 57 -29.50 -4.90 5.71
C SER A 57 -28.63 -5.80 6.59
N CYS A 58 -27.38 -5.43 6.84
CA CYS A 58 -26.35 -6.30 7.39
C CYS A 58 -25.79 -5.82 8.73
N GLY A 59 -26.59 -5.16 9.55
CA GLY A 59 -26.20 -4.70 10.88
C GLY A 59 -25.53 -3.32 10.90
N MET A 60 -25.45 -2.64 9.76
CA MET A 60 -25.09 -1.21 9.76
C MET A 60 -26.33 -0.36 10.02
N SER A 61 -26.19 0.64 10.91
CA SER A 61 -27.22 1.63 11.12
C SER A 61 -27.52 2.42 9.83
N ARG A 62 -28.75 2.87 9.67
CA ARG A 62 -29.07 3.84 8.61
C ARG A 62 -28.19 5.07 8.81
N LEU A 63 -27.47 5.45 7.77
CA LEU A 63 -26.68 6.68 7.75
C LEU A 63 -27.51 7.79 7.14
N GLU A 64 -27.44 8.97 7.74
CA GLU A 64 -27.98 10.19 7.12
C GLU A 64 -26.94 10.80 6.17
N PRO A 65 -27.40 11.40 5.05
CA PRO A 65 -26.49 12.05 4.11
C PRO A 65 -25.69 13.17 4.79
N LYS A 66 -24.37 13.02 4.83
CA LYS A 66 -23.42 14.04 5.30
C LYS A 66 -22.34 14.20 4.24
N PRO A 67 -22.35 15.30 3.47
CA PRO A 67 -21.29 15.54 2.50
C PRO A 67 -19.95 15.73 3.22
N LEU A 68 -18.95 14.96 2.81
CA LEU A 68 -17.55 15.19 3.19
C LEU A 68 -16.96 16.20 2.21
N ALA A 69 -16.39 17.27 2.73
CA ALA A 69 -15.93 18.43 1.96
C ALA A 69 -14.92 18.09 0.83
N ASN A 70 -14.22 16.94 0.91
CA ASN A 70 -13.17 16.55 -0.03
C ASN A 70 -13.38 15.14 -0.62
N TYR A 71 -14.54 14.49 -0.44
CA TYR A 71 -14.82 13.14 -0.91
C TYR A 71 -16.12 13.07 -1.72
N ILE A 72 -16.11 12.17 -2.70
CA ILE A 72 -17.25 11.93 -3.58
C ILE A 72 -18.42 11.26 -2.85
N THR A 73 -18.19 10.77 -1.61
CA THR A 73 -19.19 10.07 -0.82
C THR A 73 -20.06 11.05 -0.02
N ASN A 74 -21.30 10.68 0.18
CA ASN A 74 -22.34 11.48 0.88
C ASN A 74 -22.75 10.89 2.24
N SER A 75 -21.97 9.94 2.79
CA SER A 75 -22.32 9.21 4.02
C SER A 75 -21.60 9.71 5.28
N GLY A 76 -20.60 10.58 5.14
CA GLY A 76 -19.70 10.95 6.23
C GLY A 76 -18.60 9.90 6.51
N ILE A 77 -18.67 8.72 5.87
CA ILE A 77 -17.68 7.64 5.94
C ILE A 77 -17.19 7.38 4.51
N TYR A 78 -15.90 7.59 4.23
CA TYR A 78 -15.39 7.61 2.85
C TYR A 78 -15.47 6.24 2.14
N GLN A 79 -15.61 5.13 2.88
CA GLN A 79 -15.80 3.79 2.32
C GLN A 79 -17.26 3.50 1.96
N LEU A 80 -18.21 4.37 2.31
CA LEU A 80 -19.63 4.11 2.15
C LEU A 80 -20.30 5.22 1.32
N GLU A 81 -21.29 4.84 0.52
CA GLU A 81 -22.15 5.80 -0.19
C GLU A 81 -23.63 5.47 0.04
N ILE A 82 -24.47 6.51 0.02
CA ILE A 82 -25.91 6.38 0.11
C ILE A 82 -26.50 6.55 -1.29
N ALA A 83 -27.12 5.49 -1.81
CA ALA A 83 -27.82 5.51 -3.08
C ALA A 83 -29.22 4.91 -2.89
N ARG A 84 -30.25 5.55 -3.49
CA ARG A 84 -31.66 5.13 -3.36
C ARG A 84 -32.13 4.86 -1.93
N GLY A 85 -31.63 5.65 -0.97
CA GLY A 85 -31.96 5.53 0.46
C GLY A 85 -31.36 4.33 1.16
N ARG A 86 -30.40 3.65 0.55
CA ARG A 86 -29.68 2.49 1.10
C ARG A 86 -28.18 2.76 1.18
N VAL A 87 -27.47 2.06 2.08
CA VAL A 87 -26.03 2.20 2.28
C VAL A 87 -25.29 1.13 1.47
N TYR A 88 -24.36 1.56 0.64
CA TYR A 88 -23.52 0.70 -0.19
C TYR A 88 -22.04 0.91 0.10
N TYR A 89 -21.24 -0.11 -0.17
CA TYR A 89 -19.80 0.03 -0.20
C TYR A 89 -19.39 0.86 -1.42
N PHE A 90 -18.59 1.91 -1.19
CA PHE A 90 -18.23 2.88 -2.23
C PHE A 90 -17.24 2.34 -3.25
N PHE A 91 -16.29 1.50 -2.79
CA PHE A 91 -15.25 0.94 -3.67
C PHE A 91 -15.80 -0.18 -4.55
N PRO A 92 -15.05 -0.60 -5.61
CA PRO A 92 -15.49 -1.67 -6.50
C PRO A 92 -15.81 -2.96 -5.77
N VAL A 93 -16.99 -3.52 -6.04
CA VAL A 93 -17.51 -4.70 -5.33
C VAL A 93 -16.86 -6.02 -5.75
N GLY A 94 -16.07 -6.03 -6.84
CA GLY A 94 -15.47 -7.25 -7.37
C GLY A 94 -14.63 -8.00 -6.35
N SER A 95 -13.84 -7.29 -5.52
CA SER A 95 -13.05 -7.91 -4.45
C SER A 95 -13.93 -8.61 -3.42
N SER A 96 -15.02 -7.95 -2.99
CA SER A 96 -15.97 -8.54 -2.02
C SER A 96 -16.67 -9.77 -2.59
N VAL A 97 -17.10 -9.74 -3.85
CA VAL A 97 -17.77 -10.88 -4.49
C VAL A 97 -16.83 -12.08 -4.63
N LEU A 98 -15.59 -11.86 -5.07
CA LEU A 98 -14.57 -12.91 -5.19
C LEU A 98 -14.17 -13.49 -3.84
N SER A 99 -14.32 -12.73 -2.75
CA SER A 99 -13.97 -13.15 -1.40
C SER A 99 -15.09 -13.94 -0.69
N VAL A 100 -16.31 -13.99 -1.22
CA VAL A 100 -17.45 -14.70 -0.62
C VAL A 100 -17.12 -16.15 -0.22
N PRO A 101 -16.49 -16.98 -1.08
CA PRO A 101 -16.14 -18.35 -0.71
C PRO A 101 -15.18 -18.43 0.50
N TYR A 102 -14.23 -17.49 0.57
CA TYR A 102 -13.28 -17.44 1.68
C TYR A 102 -13.93 -16.98 2.99
N VAL A 103 -14.83 -16.00 2.93
CA VAL A 103 -15.62 -15.55 4.09
C VAL A 103 -16.50 -16.70 4.61
N ALA A 104 -17.10 -17.48 3.71
CA ALA A 104 -17.86 -18.68 4.10
C ALA A 104 -16.98 -19.69 4.84
N LEU A 105 -15.75 -19.93 4.35
CA LEU A 105 -14.77 -20.81 4.99
C LEU A 105 -14.33 -20.26 6.36
N ALA A 106 -13.97 -18.99 6.45
CA ALA A 106 -13.53 -18.34 7.69
C ALA A 106 -14.58 -18.47 8.81
N ARG A 107 -15.86 -18.37 8.47
CA ARG A 107 -16.98 -18.56 9.41
C ARG A 107 -17.05 -19.98 9.97
N VAL A 108 -16.72 -20.99 9.20
CA VAL A 108 -16.65 -22.37 9.71
C VAL A 108 -15.61 -22.49 10.84
N PHE A 109 -14.54 -21.67 10.75
CA PHE A 109 -13.51 -21.57 11.80
C PHE A 109 -13.80 -20.51 12.86
N GLY A 110 -15.03 -19.98 12.93
CA GLY A 110 -15.43 -19.02 13.95
C GLY A 110 -14.96 -17.58 13.73
N VAL A 111 -14.40 -17.25 12.56
CA VAL A 111 -13.99 -15.87 12.20
C VAL A 111 -15.05 -15.25 11.31
N SER A 112 -15.61 -14.10 11.73
CA SER A 112 -16.69 -13.41 11.02
C SER A 112 -16.48 -11.89 11.05
N PRO A 113 -16.90 -11.13 10.02
CA PRO A 113 -16.91 -9.67 10.06
C PRO A 113 -18.11 -9.11 10.86
N ARG A 114 -18.83 -9.97 11.60
CA ARG A 114 -19.94 -9.59 12.48
C ARG A 114 -19.81 -10.28 13.82
N ASN A 115 -20.13 -9.53 14.86
CA ASN A 115 -20.35 -10.03 16.21
C ASN A 115 -21.62 -10.88 16.30
N PRO A 116 -21.81 -11.66 17.38
CA PRO A 116 -23.03 -12.45 17.60
C PRO A 116 -24.32 -11.61 17.66
N ASP A 117 -24.23 -10.35 18.08
CA ASP A 117 -25.35 -9.38 18.12
C ASP A 117 -25.69 -8.80 16.75
N GLY A 118 -24.93 -9.14 15.71
CA GLY A 118 -25.10 -8.66 14.35
C GLY A 118 -24.35 -7.37 14.02
N SER A 119 -23.70 -6.72 14.98
CA SER A 119 -22.88 -5.54 14.76
C SER A 119 -21.60 -5.86 13.97
N PHE A 120 -20.99 -4.83 13.36
CA PHE A 120 -19.74 -4.98 12.62
C PHE A 120 -18.56 -5.31 13.52
N ASP A 121 -17.82 -6.37 13.20
CA ASP A 121 -16.59 -6.77 13.88
C ASP A 121 -15.37 -6.40 13.05
N VAL A 122 -14.74 -5.27 13.37
CA VAL A 122 -13.53 -4.77 12.72
C VAL A 122 -12.37 -5.78 12.85
N LYS A 123 -12.22 -6.46 14.00
CA LYS A 123 -11.14 -7.43 14.21
C LYS A 123 -11.34 -8.69 13.39
N GLY A 124 -12.57 -9.16 13.32
CA GLY A 124 -12.94 -10.31 12.47
C GLY A 124 -12.72 -10.00 11.00
N GLU A 125 -13.13 -8.82 10.54
CA GLU A 125 -12.89 -8.37 9.17
C GLU A 125 -11.39 -8.31 8.85
N MET A 126 -10.60 -7.65 9.69
CA MET A 126 -9.16 -7.52 9.49
C MET A 126 -8.45 -8.88 9.44
N LYS A 127 -8.83 -9.84 10.29
CA LYS A 127 -8.26 -11.21 10.24
C LYS A 127 -8.54 -11.90 8.91
N ILE A 128 -9.75 -11.76 8.38
CA ILE A 128 -10.15 -12.32 7.09
C ILE A 128 -9.36 -11.66 5.97
N GLU A 129 -9.28 -10.32 5.96
CA GLU A 129 -8.56 -9.58 4.94
C GLU A 129 -7.08 -9.95 4.86
N LEU A 130 -6.39 -9.96 6.01
CA LEU A 130 -4.95 -10.24 6.06
C LEU A 130 -4.63 -11.68 5.66
N SER A 131 -5.43 -12.65 6.14
CA SER A 131 -5.23 -14.05 5.76
C SER A 131 -5.49 -14.30 4.28
N LEU A 132 -6.56 -13.72 3.73
CA LEU A 132 -6.87 -13.83 2.31
C LEU A 132 -5.82 -13.13 1.45
N ALA A 133 -5.39 -11.93 1.82
CA ALA A 133 -4.35 -11.21 1.09
C ALA A 133 -3.02 -11.99 1.05
N ALA A 134 -2.62 -12.60 2.17
CA ALA A 134 -1.43 -13.45 2.23
C ALA A 134 -1.55 -14.68 1.30
N ILE A 135 -2.70 -15.36 1.28
CA ILE A 135 -2.97 -16.52 0.41
C ILE A 135 -2.93 -16.11 -1.07
N LEU A 136 -3.63 -15.01 -1.43
CA LEU A 136 -3.69 -14.55 -2.81
C LEU A 136 -2.31 -14.15 -3.35
N MET A 137 -1.52 -13.44 -2.54
CA MET A 137 -0.19 -13.00 -2.95
C MET A 137 0.83 -14.16 -2.96
N ALA A 138 0.71 -15.14 -2.07
CA ALA A 138 1.50 -16.36 -2.15
C ALA A 138 1.14 -17.20 -3.40
N SER A 139 -0.13 -17.27 -3.75
CA SER A 139 -0.59 -17.90 -5.00
C SER A 139 -0.03 -17.18 -6.23
N LEU A 140 0.00 -15.85 -6.21
CA LEU A 140 0.62 -15.05 -7.27
C LEU A 140 2.14 -15.30 -7.35
N SER A 141 2.83 -15.45 -6.21
CA SER A 141 4.26 -15.78 -6.17
C SER A 141 4.57 -17.14 -6.83
N CYS A 142 3.72 -18.12 -6.54
CA CYS A 142 3.77 -19.42 -7.22
C CYS A 142 3.53 -19.28 -8.73
N LEU A 143 2.56 -18.47 -9.11
CA LEU A 143 2.22 -18.22 -10.52
C LEU A 143 3.39 -17.51 -11.25
N PHE A 144 4.10 -16.59 -10.61
CA PHE A 144 5.32 -15.98 -11.15
C PHE A 144 6.40 -17.01 -11.48
N PHE A 145 6.57 -18.00 -10.59
CA PHE A 145 7.47 -19.12 -10.87
C PHE A 145 7.02 -19.92 -12.09
N ILE A 146 5.74 -20.29 -12.17
CA ILE A 146 5.20 -21.09 -13.28
C ILE A 146 5.35 -20.35 -14.61
N ILE A 147 4.98 -19.05 -14.66
CA ILE A 147 5.16 -18.21 -15.85
C ILE A 147 6.61 -18.15 -16.28
N SER A 148 7.51 -17.90 -15.33
CA SER A 148 8.94 -17.80 -15.62
C SER A 148 9.54 -19.13 -16.07
N ARG A 149 9.05 -20.24 -15.53
CA ARG A 149 9.51 -21.58 -15.85
C ARG A 149 9.20 -22.02 -17.29
N MET A 150 8.19 -21.44 -17.91
CA MET A 150 7.89 -21.66 -19.33
C MET A 150 8.95 -21.05 -20.26
N VAL A 151 9.73 -20.09 -19.77
CA VAL A 151 10.67 -19.28 -20.57
C VAL A 151 12.12 -19.49 -20.13
N LEU A 152 12.35 -19.74 -18.85
CA LEU A 152 13.65 -19.69 -18.19
C LEU A 152 14.06 -21.05 -17.59
N PRO A 153 15.38 -21.31 -17.42
CA PRO A 153 15.88 -22.38 -16.57
C PRO A 153 15.45 -22.21 -15.11
N LEU A 154 15.43 -23.32 -14.36
CA LEU A 154 14.93 -23.40 -12.99
C LEU A 154 15.44 -22.29 -12.06
N GLY A 155 16.76 -22.12 -11.96
CA GLY A 155 17.35 -21.12 -11.05
C GLY A 155 16.87 -19.68 -11.33
N TRP A 156 16.84 -19.30 -12.60
CA TRP A 156 16.34 -17.98 -13.00
C TRP A 156 14.84 -17.82 -12.76
N SER A 157 14.07 -18.89 -12.90
CA SER A 157 12.63 -18.88 -12.62
C SER A 157 12.35 -18.62 -11.14
N VAL A 158 13.14 -19.20 -10.23
CA VAL A 158 13.07 -18.93 -8.79
C VAL A 158 13.45 -17.48 -8.49
N VAL A 159 14.54 -16.98 -9.07
CA VAL A 159 15.00 -15.59 -8.88
C VAL A 159 13.91 -14.60 -9.33
N ILE A 160 13.32 -14.78 -10.50
CA ILE A 160 12.25 -13.90 -11.01
C ILE A 160 11.00 -13.97 -10.10
N ALA A 161 10.61 -15.17 -9.67
CA ALA A 161 9.44 -15.32 -8.79
C ALA A 161 9.65 -14.60 -7.45
N LEU A 162 10.79 -14.80 -6.81
CA LEU A 162 11.11 -14.12 -5.55
C LEU A 162 11.33 -12.62 -5.72
N SER A 163 11.90 -12.18 -6.85
CA SER A 163 12.03 -10.75 -7.18
C SER A 163 10.66 -10.09 -7.31
N GLY A 164 9.73 -10.71 -8.05
CA GLY A 164 8.37 -10.22 -8.20
C GLY A 164 7.60 -10.20 -6.88
N SER A 165 7.83 -11.18 -6.01
CA SER A 165 7.12 -11.33 -4.73
C SER A 165 7.66 -10.43 -3.63
N LEU A 166 8.98 -10.39 -3.43
CA LEU A 166 9.62 -9.72 -2.30
C LEU A 166 10.24 -8.38 -2.67
N GLY A 167 10.62 -8.19 -3.93
CA GLY A 167 11.24 -6.96 -4.43
C GLY A 167 10.25 -5.95 -5.00
N THR A 168 8.94 -6.12 -4.80
CA THR A 168 7.90 -5.23 -5.33
C THR A 168 6.79 -4.96 -4.31
N GLN A 169 5.82 -4.14 -4.70
CA GLN A 169 4.63 -3.80 -3.92
C GLN A 169 3.74 -5.02 -3.58
N ILE A 170 4.03 -6.20 -4.08
CA ILE A 170 3.35 -7.44 -3.67
C ILE A 170 3.56 -7.66 -2.18
N TRP A 171 4.79 -7.52 -1.67
CA TRP A 171 5.06 -7.65 -0.24
C TRP A 171 4.61 -6.43 0.56
N SER A 172 5.06 -5.23 0.16
CA SER A 172 4.91 -4.01 0.95
C SER A 172 3.50 -3.41 0.93
N THR A 173 2.62 -3.82 0.00
CA THR A 173 1.30 -3.23 -0.17
C THR A 173 0.21 -4.28 -0.36
N ALA A 174 0.24 -5.07 -1.44
CA ALA A 174 -0.86 -5.98 -1.79
C ALA A 174 -1.10 -7.10 -0.77
N SER A 175 -0.07 -7.53 -0.04
CA SER A 175 -0.20 -8.53 1.02
C SER A 175 -0.49 -7.92 2.41
N ARG A 176 -0.58 -6.58 2.53
CA ARG A 176 -0.74 -5.87 3.82
C ARG A 176 -2.17 -5.47 4.15
N GLY A 177 -3.11 -5.78 3.31
CA GLY A 177 -4.55 -5.57 3.41
C GLY A 177 -5.22 -6.04 2.13
N LEU A 178 -6.54 -6.20 2.15
CA LEU A 178 -7.25 -6.65 0.96
C LEU A 178 -7.60 -5.47 0.04
N TRP A 179 -6.59 -4.76 -0.42
CA TRP A 179 -6.77 -3.73 -1.43
C TRP A 179 -7.40 -4.28 -2.71
N SER A 180 -8.09 -3.46 -3.48
CA SER A 180 -8.53 -3.84 -4.83
C SER A 180 -7.37 -4.34 -5.70
N HIS A 181 -6.15 -3.84 -5.47
CA HIS A 181 -4.93 -4.31 -6.10
C HIS A 181 -4.61 -5.79 -5.84
N THR A 182 -4.97 -6.34 -4.67
CA THR A 182 -4.65 -7.72 -4.28
C THR A 182 -5.31 -8.74 -5.21
N TRP A 183 -6.63 -8.65 -5.40
CA TRP A 183 -7.33 -9.47 -6.38
C TRP A 183 -6.93 -9.13 -7.82
N SER A 184 -6.79 -7.84 -8.14
CA SER A 184 -6.41 -7.38 -9.47
C SER A 184 -5.07 -7.95 -9.92
N ALA A 185 -4.05 -7.93 -9.06
CA ALA A 185 -2.73 -8.48 -9.37
C ALA A 185 -2.77 -10.01 -9.60
N LEU A 186 -3.56 -10.77 -8.82
CA LEU A 186 -3.72 -12.21 -9.05
C LEU A 186 -4.41 -12.48 -10.38
N LEU A 187 -5.50 -11.77 -10.68
CA LEU A 187 -6.22 -11.91 -11.95
C LEU A 187 -5.32 -11.55 -13.14
N ALA A 188 -4.54 -10.46 -13.04
CA ALA A 188 -3.55 -10.09 -14.04
C ALA A 188 -2.46 -11.15 -14.21
N GLY A 189 -2.00 -11.76 -13.11
CA GLY A 189 -1.07 -12.88 -13.14
C GLY A 189 -1.62 -14.08 -13.92
N ILE A 190 -2.91 -14.43 -13.71
CA ILE A 190 -3.56 -15.51 -14.44
C ILE A 190 -3.71 -15.15 -15.93
N VAL A 191 -4.04 -13.89 -16.25
CA VAL A 191 -4.09 -13.41 -17.65
C VAL A 191 -2.71 -13.55 -18.31
N VAL A 192 -1.63 -13.12 -17.66
CA VAL A 192 -0.26 -13.25 -18.15
C VAL A 192 0.09 -14.74 -18.35
N TYR A 193 -0.25 -15.60 -17.40
CA TYR A 193 -0.06 -17.04 -17.51
C TYR A 193 -0.72 -17.62 -18.77
N LEU A 194 -2.01 -17.33 -19.00
CA LEU A 194 -2.74 -17.83 -20.15
C LEU A 194 -2.12 -17.36 -21.47
N LEU A 195 -1.71 -16.10 -21.54
CA LEU A 195 -1.06 -15.53 -22.72
C LEU A 195 0.32 -16.16 -22.98
N VAL A 196 1.13 -16.37 -21.94
CA VAL A 196 2.44 -17.02 -22.07
C VAL A 196 2.26 -18.49 -22.46
N ALA A 197 1.35 -19.22 -21.83
CA ALA A 197 1.05 -20.61 -22.14
C ALA A 197 0.61 -20.80 -23.60
N GLN A 198 -0.21 -19.87 -24.09
CA GLN A 198 -0.66 -19.85 -25.50
C GLN A 198 0.50 -19.56 -26.47
N GLU A 199 1.34 -18.54 -26.20
CA GLU A 199 2.44 -18.15 -27.08
C GLU A 199 3.62 -19.17 -27.06
N THR A 200 3.79 -19.90 -25.97
CA THR A 200 4.77 -21.01 -25.88
C THR A 200 4.24 -22.34 -26.39
N GLY A 201 2.94 -22.44 -26.70
CA GLY A 201 2.31 -23.68 -27.13
C GLY A 201 2.15 -24.71 -25.99
N THR A 202 2.30 -24.29 -24.72
CA THR A 202 2.15 -25.20 -23.57
C THR A 202 0.69 -25.52 -23.27
N ASP A 203 -0.22 -24.65 -23.65
CA ASP A 203 -1.67 -24.83 -23.48
C ASP A 203 -2.45 -24.24 -24.65
N LYS A 204 -3.71 -24.67 -24.78
CA LYS A 204 -4.63 -24.17 -25.80
C LYS A 204 -5.17 -22.80 -25.43
N PRO A 205 -5.58 -21.98 -26.43
CA PRO A 205 -6.24 -20.70 -26.17
C PRO A 205 -7.57 -20.87 -25.43
N HIS A 206 -7.78 -20.05 -24.38
CA HIS A 206 -8.98 -20.03 -23.56
C HIS A 206 -9.72 -18.67 -23.66
N PRO A 207 -10.33 -18.29 -24.81
CA PRO A 207 -10.88 -16.96 -25.03
C PRO A 207 -12.00 -16.59 -24.06
N ILE A 208 -12.84 -17.55 -23.65
CA ILE A 208 -13.93 -17.33 -22.68
C ILE A 208 -13.34 -17.03 -21.30
N LEU A 209 -12.37 -17.84 -20.83
CA LEU A 209 -11.71 -17.61 -19.54
C LEU A 209 -10.96 -16.28 -19.55
N LEU A 210 -10.22 -15.98 -20.61
CA LEU A 210 -9.48 -14.72 -20.75
C LEU A 210 -10.42 -13.51 -20.67
N ALA A 211 -11.53 -13.50 -21.42
CA ALA A 211 -12.52 -12.43 -21.38
C ALA A 211 -13.19 -12.30 -20.01
N THR A 212 -13.48 -13.43 -19.35
CA THR A 212 -14.04 -13.45 -18.00
C THR A 212 -13.07 -12.84 -16.98
N LEU A 213 -11.80 -13.23 -17.00
CA LEU A 213 -10.78 -12.66 -16.11
C LEU A 213 -10.62 -11.15 -16.29
N LEU A 214 -10.59 -10.68 -17.54
CA LEU A 214 -10.51 -9.25 -17.85
C LEU A 214 -11.75 -8.49 -17.36
N ALA A 215 -12.94 -9.04 -17.51
CA ALA A 215 -14.16 -8.45 -16.98
C ALA A 215 -14.11 -8.36 -15.44
N TRP A 216 -13.67 -9.42 -14.76
CA TRP A 216 -13.51 -9.40 -13.30
C TRP A 216 -12.41 -8.46 -12.84
N MET A 217 -11.32 -8.27 -13.60
CA MET A 217 -10.34 -7.23 -13.33
C MET A 217 -10.97 -5.84 -13.33
N TYR A 218 -11.91 -5.56 -14.25
CA TYR A 218 -12.66 -4.29 -14.26
C TYR A 218 -13.58 -4.15 -13.04
N PHE A 219 -14.29 -5.22 -12.65
CA PHE A 219 -15.18 -5.22 -11.48
C PHE A 219 -14.41 -5.02 -10.18
N VAL A 220 -13.16 -5.48 -10.12
CA VAL A 220 -12.26 -5.26 -8.99
C VAL A 220 -11.68 -3.84 -9.04
N ARG A 221 -11.34 -3.34 -10.26
CA ARG A 221 -10.64 -2.07 -10.38
C ARG A 221 -10.80 -1.47 -11.79
N PRO A 222 -11.48 -0.32 -11.95
CA PRO A 222 -11.76 0.27 -13.27
C PRO A 222 -10.51 0.66 -14.07
N THR A 223 -9.37 0.97 -13.43
CA THR A 223 -8.11 1.25 -14.13
C THR A 223 -7.61 0.09 -14.99
N ASN A 224 -8.07 -1.14 -14.74
CA ASN A 224 -7.78 -2.29 -15.59
C ASN A 224 -8.41 -2.22 -16.99
N SER A 225 -9.25 -1.22 -17.28
CA SER A 225 -9.70 -0.93 -18.65
C SER A 225 -8.53 -0.84 -19.63
N VAL A 226 -7.38 -0.34 -19.18
CA VAL A 226 -6.12 -0.30 -19.96
C VAL A 226 -5.71 -1.72 -20.41
N VAL A 227 -5.70 -2.67 -19.48
CA VAL A 227 -5.34 -4.07 -19.77
C VAL A 227 -6.37 -4.70 -20.71
N ILE A 228 -7.66 -4.44 -20.48
CA ILE A 228 -8.76 -4.92 -21.35
C ILE A 228 -8.56 -4.45 -22.78
N ILE A 229 -8.33 -3.15 -22.99
CA ILE A 229 -8.11 -2.57 -24.31
C ILE A 229 -6.86 -3.18 -24.96
N ALA A 230 -5.72 -3.22 -24.26
CA ALA A 230 -4.48 -3.73 -24.79
C ALA A 230 -4.58 -5.22 -25.19
N VAL A 231 -5.20 -6.06 -24.34
CA VAL A 231 -5.39 -7.49 -24.63
C VAL A 231 -6.43 -7.69 -25.74
N THR A 232 -7.50 -6.89 -25.79
CA THR A 232 -8.47 -6.95 -26.88
C THR A 232 -7.82 -6.63 -28.23
N VAL A 233 -7.01 -5.59 -28.30
CA VAL A 233 -6.22 -5.26 -29.50
C VAL A 233 -5.26 -6.40 -29.84
N PHE A 234 -4.56 -6.95 -28.87
CA PHE A 234 -3.67 -8.09 -29.06
C PHE A 234 -4.40 -9.31 -29.65
N VAL A 235 -5.55 -9.70 -29.08
CA VAL A 235 -6.38 -10.80 -29.59
C VAL A 235 -6.88 -10.50 -31.01
N SER A 236 -7.29 -9.25 -31.27
CA SER A 236 -7.76 -8.83 -32.60
C SER A 236 -6.68 -8.92 -33.68
N LEU A 237 -5.45 -8.61 -33.34
CA LEU A 237 -4.31 -8.62 -34.28
C LEU A 237 -3.71 -10.01 -34.45
N CYS A 238 -3.57 -10.76 -33.36
CA CYS A 238 -2.81 -12.02 -33.36
C CYS A 238 -3.71 -13.27 -33.44
N TYR A 239 -4.97 -13.19 -32.97
CA TYR A 239 -5.86 -14.35 -32.78
C TYR A 239 -7.30 -14.08 -33.23
N ARG A 240 -7.48 -13.56 -34.43
CA ARG A 240 -8.78 -13.11 -34.98
C ARG A 240 -9.89 -14.17 -34.89
N HIS A 241 -9.53 -15.43 -35.02
CA HIS A 241 -10.50 -16.54 -34.95
C HIS A 241 -11.09 -16.74 -33.55
N LEU A 242 -10.43 -16.24 -32.48
CA LEU A 242 -10.92 -16.28 -31.10
C LEU A 242 -11.80 -15.08 -30.74
N LEU A 243 -11.71 -14.00 -31.54
CA LEU A 243 -12.32 -12.71 -31.23
C LEU A 243 -13.85 -12.77 -31.03
N PRO A 244 -14.64 -13.52 -31.82
CA PRO A 244 -16.09 -13.57 -31.60
C PRO A 244 -16.47 -14.13 -30.22
N LYS A 245 -15.85 -15.24 -29.79
CA LYS A 245 -16.09 -15.83 -28.47
C LYS A 245 -15.64 -14.92 -27.35
N PHE A 246 -14.47 -14.26 -27.53
CA PHE A 246 -13.92 -13.33 -26.59
C PHE A 246 -14.82 -12.10 -26.38
N LEU A 247 -15.26 -11.46 -27.48
CA LEU A 247 -16.11 -10.26 -27.42
C LEU A 247 -17.52 -10.60 -26.90
N LEU A 248 -18.12 -11.71 -27.30
CA LEU A 248 -19.41 -12.13 -26.79
C LEU A 248 -19.38 -12.33 -25.28
N THR A 249 -18.33 -13.00 -24.75
CA THR A 249 -18.16 -13.19 -23.32
C THR A 249 -17.99 -11.85 -22.59
N GLY A 250 -17.17 -10.95 -23.14
CA GLY A 250 -16.99 -9.59 -22.60
C GLY A 250 -18.29 -8.80 -22.57
N ALA A 251 -19.10 -8.87 -23.64
CA ALA A 251 -20.39 -8.21 -23.73
C ALA A 251 -21.40 -8.75 -22.68
N LEU A 252 -21.42 -10.06 -22.44
CA LEU A 252 -22.26 -10.67 -21.41
C LEU A 252 -21.88 -10.16 -19.99
N TRP A 253 -20.60 -10.08 -19.69
CA TRP A 253 -20.13 -9.54 -18.41
C TRP A 253 -20.41 -8.04 -18.29
N LEU A 254 -20.25 -7.27 -19.37
CA LEU A 254 -20.63 -5.85 -19.39
C LEU A 254 -22.12 -5.68 -19.12
N ALA A 255 -22.99 -6.46 -19.76
CA ALA A 255 -24.43 -6.43 -19.52
C ALA A 255 -24.76 -6.73 -18.05
N ALA A 256 -24.11 -7.75 -17.46
CA ALA A 256 -24.27 -8.07 -16.04
C ALA A 256 -23.84 -6.91 -15.12
N PHE A 257 -22.73 -6.22 -15.44
CA PHE A 257 -22.27 -5.05 -14.70
C PHE A 257 -23.23 -3.87 -14.80
N LEU A 258 -23.72 -3.57 -16.01
CA LEU A 258 -24.68 -2.49 -16.22
C LEU A 258 -26.00 -2.76 -15.50
N TYR A 259 -26.47 -4.02 -15.51
CA TYR A 259 -27.64 -4.45 -14.74
C TYR A 259 -27.43 -4.25 -13.24
N TYR A 260 -26.28 -4.70 -12.69
CA TYR A 260 -25.91 -4.48 -11.30
C TYR A 260 -25.93 -3.01 -10.93
N SER A 261 -25.30 -2.17 -11.75
CA SER A 261 -25.22 -0.72 -11.50
C SER A 261 -26.59 -0.07 -11.55
N TRP A 262 -27.37 -0.34 -12.59
CA TRP A 262 -28.72 0.20 -12.73
C TRP A 262 -29.64 -0.23 -11.59
N HIS A 263 -29.61 -1.50 -11.23
CA HIS A 263 -30.46 -2.04 -10.16
C HIS A 263 -30.18 -1.39 -8.80
N ASN A 264 -28.92 -1.27 -8.40
CA ASN A 264 -28.53 -0.81 -7.09
C ASN A 264 -28.41 0.73 -7.00
N PHE A 265 -27.85 1.36 -8.01
CA PHE A 265 -27.51 2.80 -7.97
C PHE A 265 -28.43 3.67 -8.85
N GLY A 266 -29.20 3.11 -9.76
CA GLY A 266 -30.06 3.86 -10.69
C GLY A 266 -29.32 4.58 -11.81
N GLN A 267 -28.06 4.24 -12.03
CA GLN A 267 -27.19 4.81 -13.06
C GLN A 267 -26.38 3.70 -13.73
N LEU A 268 -25.87 3.95 -14.97
CA LEU A 268 -25.13 2.95 -15.72
C LEU A 268 -23.77 2.60 -15.09
N PHE A 269 -23.14 3.57 -14.39
CA PHE A 269 -21.88 3.38 -13.71
C PHE A 269 -21.98 3.91 -12.28
N PRO A 270 -21.57 3.15 -11.24
CA PRO A 270 -21.47 3.65 -9.89
C PRO A 270 -20.48 4.85 -9.82
N ASN A 271 -20.61 5.70 -8.81
CA ASN A 271 -19.78 6.90 -8.68
C ASN A 271 -18.28 6.63 -8.73
N TYR A 272 -17.83 5.51 -8.17
CA TYR A 272 -16.42 5.14 -8.19
C TYR A 272 -15.87 4.92 -9.61
N TYR A 273 -16.71 4.50 -10.57
CA TYR A 273 -16.31 4.17 -11.95
C TYR A 273 -16.36 5.36 -12.91
N ARG A 274 -16.70 6.54 -12.44
CA ARG A 274 -16.81 7.74 -13.28
C ARG A 274 -15.43 8.25 -13.70
N ALA A 275 -15.34 8.69 -14.96
CA ALA A 275 -14.09 9.17 -15.56
C ALA A 275 -13.69 10.58 -15.11
N ASP A 276 -14.60 11.35 -14.48
CA ASP A 276 -14.36 12.71 -13.95
C ASP A 276 -13.30 12.77 -12.83
N ARG A 277 -12.88 11.60 -12.32
CA ARG A 277 -11.75 11.47 -11.38
C ARG A 277 -10.37 11.60 -12.05
N LEU A 278 -10.31 11.51 -13.38
CA LEU A 278 -9.08 11.68 -14.15
C LEU A 278 -8.95 13.15 -14.55
N LEU A 279 -8.07 13.85 -13.88
CA LEU A 279 -7.77 15.26 -14.12
C LEU A 279 -6.32 15.35 -14.59
N PHE A 280 -6.11 15.59 -15.88
CA PHE A 280 -4.77 15.62 -16.46
C PHE A 280 -4.03 16.95 -16.25
N ASP A 281 -4.57 17.89 -15.48
CA ASP A 281 -4.00 19.23 -15.23
C ASP A 281 -2.61 19.17 -14.59
N ILE A 282 -2.37 18.18 -13.72
CA ILE A 282 -1.09 17.98 -13.03
C ILE A 282 -0.29 16.81 -13.59
N PHE A 283 -0.65 16.33 -14.80
CA PHE A 283 -0.04 15.14 -15.41
C PHE A 283 1.48 15.12 -15.40
N PRO A 284 2.22 16.19 -15.81
CA PRO A 284 3.69 16.15 -15.82
C PRO A 284 4.28 15.88 -14.44
N VAL A 285 3.75 16.53 -13.39
CA VAL A 285 4.20 16.35 -12.02
C VAL A 285 3.83 14.94 -11.49
N ALA A 286 2.62 14.48 -11.79
CA ALA A 286 2.13 13.17 -11.40
C ALA A 286 2.92 12.05 -12.10
N PHE A 287 3.23 12.19 -13.37
CA PHE A 287 4.00 11.21 -14.15
C PHE A 287 5.44 11.09 -13.63
N GLN A 288 6.12 12.24 -13.42
CA GLN A 288 7.44 12.25 -12.79
C GLN A 288 7.38 11.65 -11.39
N GLY A 289 6.37 12.02 -10.59
CA GLY A 289 6.18 11.53 -9.25
C GLY A 289 5.97 10.02 -9.18
N ASN A 290 5.15 9.45 -10.05
CA ASN A 290 4.94 8.01 -10.17
C ASN A 290 6.21 7.25 -10.59
N LEU A 291 7.17 7.91 -11.27
CA LEU A 291 8.43 7.30 -11.67
C LEU A 291 9.53 7.45 -10.62
N ILE A 292 9.77 8.67 -10.10
CA ILE A 292 10.99 9.01 -9.38
C ILE A 292 10.78 9.74 -8.05
N SER A 293 9.54 9.96 -7.56
CA SER A 293 9.35 10.55 -6.24
C SER A 293 10.03 9.68 -5.16
N PRO A 294 10.73 10.27 -4.18
CA PRO A 294 11.37 9.53 -3.08
C PRO A 294 10.36 8.78 -2.20
N SER A 295 9.08 9.12 -2.28
CA SER A 295 8.05 8.55 -1.44
C SER A 295 6.98 7.76 -2.21
N ARG A 296 6.92 7.87 -3.55
CA ARG A 296 5.93 7.18 -4.40
C ARG A 296 6.49 6.70 -5.74
N GLY A 297 7.75 6.96 -6.05
CA GLY A 297 8.34 6.67 -7.36
C GLY A 297 8.59 5.17 -7.58
N LEU A 298 8.08 4.64 -8.69
CA LEU A 298 8.22 3.23 -9.05
C LEU A 298 9.69 2.77 -9.13
N LEU A 299 10.55 3.58 -9.77
CA LEU A 299 11.97 3.24 -9.94
C LEU A 299 12.77 3.40 -8.63
N VAL A 300 12.27 4.20 -7.69
CA VAL A 300 12.87 4.36 -6.35
C VAL A 300 12.52 3.17 -5.46
N PHE A 301 11.26 2.73 -5.49
CA PHE A 301 10.78 1.63 -4.65
C PHE A 301 11.06 0.23 -5.21
N VAL A 302 11.25 0.14 -6.52
CA VAL A 302 11.54 -1.11 -7.23
C VAL A 302 12.76 -0.91 -8.15
N PRO A 303 13.96 -0.60 -7.59
CA PRO A 303 15.17 -0.31 -8.38
C PRO A 303 15.55 -1.42 -9.37
N VAL A 304 15.18 -2.68 -9.11
CA VAL A 304 15.44 -3.80 -10.03
C VAL A 304 14.81 -3.60 -11.41
N LEU A 305 13.78 -2.74 -11.54
CA LEU A 305 13.20 -2.39 -12.83
C LEU A 305 14.17 -1.64 -13.74
N LEU A 306 15.14 -0.91 -13.18
CA LEU A 306 16.23 -0.29 -13.97
C LEU A 306 17.06 -1.38 -14.66
N PHE A 307 17.33 -2.47 -13.96
CA PHE A 307 18.03 -3.62 -14.56
C PHE A 307 17.16 -4.31 -15.61
N VAL A 308 15.86 -4.49 -15.38
CA VAL A 308 14.94 -5.02 -16.39
C VAL A 308 14.92 -4.13 -17.64
N CYS A 309 14.84 -2.81 -17.48
CA CYS A 309 14.92 -1.87 -18.61
C CYS A 309 16.24 -2.00 -19.36
N PHE A 310 17.37 -2.07 -18.65
CA PHE A 310 18.69 -2.30 -19.24
C PHE A 310 18.72 -3.60 -20.07
N LEU A 311 18.23 -4.72 -19.53
CA LEU A 311 18.18 -5.98 -20.24
C LEU A 311 17.33 -5.93 -21.50
N LEU A 312 16.15 -5.29 -21.42
CA LEU A 312 15.26 -5.14 -22.57
C LEU A 312 15.91 -4.30 -23.67
N VAL A 313 16.57 -3.19 -23.34
CA VAL A 313 17.24 -2.33 -24.32
C VAL A 313 18.45 -3.07 -24.92
N ARG A 314 19.32 -3.63 -24.07
CA ARG A 314 20.61 -4.24 -24.50
C ARG A 314 20.41 -5.52 -25.30
N TYR A 315 19.42 -6.33 -24.93
CA TYR A 315 19.19 -7.66 -25.50
C TYR A 315 17.90 -7.76 -26.29
N TRP A 316 17.33 -6.66 -26.72
CA TRP A 316 16.03 -6.60 -27.40
C TRP A 316 15.95 -7.52 -28.63
N ARG A 317 17.04 -7.64 -29.40
CA ARG A 317 17.11 -8.48 -30.60
C ARG A 317 17.06 -9.97 -30.30
N TYR A 318 17.41 -10.37 -29.10
CA TYR A 318 17.50 -11.77 -28.65
C TYR A 318 16.32 -12.20 -27.76
N ARG A 319 15.34 -11.31 -27.60
CA ARG A 319 14.17 -11.55 -26.75
C ARG A 319 13.32 -12.70 -27.27
N PRO A 320 12.80 -13.58 -26.39
CA PRO A 320 11.71 -14.48 -26.72
C PRO A 320 10.38 -13.71 -26.74
N LEU A 321 9.32 -14.32 -27.27
CA LEU A 321 7.94 -13.84 -27.18
C LEU A 321 7.76 -12.35 -27.57
N PRO A 322 8.18 -11.95 -28.79
CA PRO A 322 8.20 -10.53 -29.16
C PRO A 322 6.82 -9.85 -29.10
N ARG A 323 5.74 -10.56 -29.38
CA ARG A 323 4.38 -10.05 -29.30
C ARG A 323 3.97 -9.73 -27.86
N LEU A 324 4.29 -10.63 -26.92
CA LEU A 324 4.02 -10.41 -25.50
C LEU A 324 4.92 -9.34 -24.90
N ALA A 325 6.16 -9.20 -25.37
CA ALA A 325 7.03 -8.11 -24.95
C ALA A 325 6.41 -6.74 -25.27
N TRP A 326 5.89 -6.57 -26.48
CA TRP A 326 5.20 -5.33 -26.86
C TRP A 326 3.90 -5.12 -26.10
N LEU A 327 3.09 -6.17 -25.91
CA LEU A 327 1.87 -6.10 -25.11
C LEU A 327 2.18 -5.66 -23.67
N ALA A 328 3.16 -6.29 -23.03
CA ALA A 328 3.54 -5.97 -21.65
C ALA A 328 4.06 -4.52 -21.51
N LEU A 329 4.89 -4.05 -22.44
CA LEU A 329 5.33 -2.65 -22.47
C LEU A 329 4.15 -1.69 -22.65
N THR A 330 3.23 -2.00 -23.57
CA THR A 330 2.03 -1.18 -23.80
C THR A 330 1.18 -1.09 -22.53
N VAL A 331 0.92 -2.21 -21.85
CA VAL A 331 0.16 -2.23 -20.60
C VAL A 331 0.85 -1.41 -19.51
N VAL A 332 2.16 -1.58 -19.33
CA VAL A 332 2.91 -0.84 -18.31
C VAL A 332 2.87 0.67 -18.57
N ILE A 333 3.17 1.09 -19.80
CA ILE A 333 3.20 2.52 -20.15
C ILE A 333 1.80 3.12 -20.03
N ALA A 334 0.78 2.47 -20.58
CA ALA A 334 -0.59 2.96 -20.51
C ALA A 334 -1.13 2.99 -19.06
N THR A 335 -0.76 2.03 -18.21
CA THR A 335 -1.06 2.08 -16.77
C THR A 335 -0.43 3.31 -16.12
N LEU A 336 0.86 3.59 -16.36
CA LEU A 336 1.54 4.77 -15.83
C LEU A 336 0.88 6.07 -16.29
N ILE A 337 0.44 6.14 -17.55
CA ILE A 337 -0.28 7.31 -18.08
C ILE A 337 -1.60 7.49 -17.32
N VAL A 338 -2.40 6.44 -17.16
CA VAL A 338 -3.72 6.54 -16.51
C VAL A 338 -3.60 6.89 -15.03
N ILE A 339 -2.71 6.23 -14.28
CA ILE A 339 -2.53 6.56 -12.86
C ILE A 339 -1.98 7.97 -12.63
N SER A 340 -1.27 8.54 -13.62
CA SER A 340 -0.78 9.91 -13.59
C SER A 340 -1.86 10.95 -13.94
N GLY A 341 -3.03 10.51 -14.40
CA GLY A 341 -4.21 11.36 -14.59
C GLY A 341 -5.02 11.60 -13.31
N PHE A 342 -4.75 10.91 -12.20
CA PHE A 342 -5.47 11.15 -10.95
C PHE A 342 -4.96 12.38 -10.22
N ALA A 343 -5.89 13.19 -9.67
CA ALA A 343 -5.55 14.35 -8.83
C ALA A 343 -4.70 13.92 -7.61
N HIS A 344 -5.04 12.77 -7.00
CA HIS A 344 -4.29 12.17 -5.89
C HIS A 344 -3.40 11.03 -6.39
N TRP A 345 -2.52 11.32 -7.36
CA TRP A 345 -1.64 10.35 -8.02
C TRP A 345 -0.77 9.52 -7.06
N TRP A 346 -0.52 10.04 -5.86
CA TRP A 346 0.28 9.37 -4.83
C TRP A 346 -0.44 8.26 -4.07
N GLY A 347 -1.74 8.05 -4.34
CA GLY A 347 -2.50 6.93 -3.76
C GLY A 347 -2.90 7.08 -2.30
N GLY A 348 -2.94 8.30 -1.76
CA GLY A 348 -3.38 8.56 -0.38
C GLY A 348 -2.41 8.03 0.68
N ALA A 349 -2.95 7.65 1.85
CA ALA A 349 -2.19 7.01 2.92
C ALA A 349 -1.87 5.56 2.53
N SER A 350 -0.70 5.33 1.99
CA SER A 350 -0.21 4.01 1.54
C SER A 350 1.31 3.97 1.60
N PHE A 351 1.91 2.82 1.30
CA PHE A 351 3.36 2.69 1.15
C PHE A 351 3.75 2.63 -0.33
N GLY A 352 4.69 3.48 -0.73
CA GLY A 352 5.29 3.47 -2.06
C GLY A 352 4.31 3.65 -3.23
N PRO A 353 4.64 3.14 -4.43
CA PRO A 353 3.87 3.33 -5.65
C PRO A 353 2.67 2.38 -5.75
N ARG A 354 1.73 2.47 -4.81
CA ARG A 354 0.56 1.57 -4.70
C ARG A 354 -0.18 1.39 -6.03
N PHE A 355 -0.38 2.46 -6.77
CA PHE A 355 -1.18 2.42 -8.00
C PHE A 355 -0.57 1.61 -9.13
N SER A 356 0.73 1.34 -9.11
CA SER A 356 1.40 0.49 -10.09
C SER A 356 1.44 -1.01 -9.70
N THR A 357 0.82 -1.40 -8.58
CA THR A 357 0.80 -2.80 -8.10
C THR A 357 0.16 -3.75 -9.11
N ASP A 358 -0.87 -3.31 -9.83
CA ASP A 358 -1.54 -4.11 -10.87
C ASP A 358 -0.63 -4.45 -12.07
N ALA A 359 0.43 -3.66 -12.28
CA ALA A 359 1.39 -3.88 -13.35
C ALA A 359 2.50 -4.90 -12.99
N VAL A 360 2.61 -5.33 -11.73
CA VAL A 360 3.69 -6.25 -11.30
C VAL A 360 3.75 -7.55 -12.10
N PRO A 361 2.65 -8.24 -12.45
CA PRO A 361 2.72 -9.44 -13.30
C PRO A 361 3.35 -9.18 -14.68
N TRP A 362 3.12 -7.99 -15.22
CA TRP A 362 3.72 -7.56 -16.49
C TRP A 362 5.22 -7.22 -16.33
N PHE A 363 5.63 -6.65 -15.19
CA PHE A 363 7.06 -6.47 -14.87
C PHE A 363 7.78 -7.81 -14.75
N VAL A 364 7.17 -8.81 -14.12
CA VAL A 364 7.70 -10.18 -14.01
C VAL A 364 7.88 -10.80 -15.39
N LEU A 365 6.89 -10.68 -16.27
CA LEU A 365 6.99 -11.13 -17.65
C LEU A 365 8.13 -10.44 -18.40
N LEU A 366 8.24 -9.11 -18.30
CA LEU A 366 9.33 -8.34 -18.93
C LEU A 366 10.70 -8.73 -18.36
N GLY A 367 10.79 -8.99 -17.07
CA GLY A 367 11.99 -9.50 -16.43
C GLY A 367 12.41 -10.87 -16.97
N ALA A 368 11.45 -11.80 -17.09
CA ALA A 368 11.69 -13.12 -17.67
C ALA A 368 12.15 -13.04 -19.13
N ILE A 369 11.51 -12.19 -19.93
CA ILE A 369 11.88 -11.93 -21.33
C ILE A 369 13.29 -11.32 -21.42
N GLY A 370 13.61 -10.33 -20.56
CA GLY A 370 14.91 -9.69 -20.53
C GLY A 370 16.05 -10.65 -20.17
N ILE A 371 15.88 -11.45 -19.11
CA ILE A 371 16.83 -12.50 -18.70
C ILE A 371 17.01 -13.52 -19.82
N LYS A 372 15.94 -14.00 -20.43
CA LYS A 372 16.05 -14.96 -21.54
C LYS A 372 16.76 -14.37 -22.74
N GLY A 373 16.51 -13.11 -23.08
CA GLY A 373 17.23 -12.39 -24.12
C GLY A 373 18.73 -12.32 -23.83
N MET A 374 19.11 -12.03 -22.58
CA MET A 374 20.50 -12.04 -22.12
C MET A 374 21.14 -13.42 -22.25
N LEU A 375 20.43 -14.48 -21.85
CA LEU A 375 20.92 -15.87 -21.96
C LEU A 375 21.06 -16.31 -23.42
N ASN A 376 20.13 -15.94 -24.29
CA ASN A 376 20.18 -16.23 -25.73
C ASN A 376 21.38 -15.53 -26.40
N TRP A 377 21.62 -14.26 -26.04
CA TRP A 377 22.80 -13.53 -26.53
C TRP A 377 24.10 -14.20 -26.11
N ARG A 378 24.21 -14.59 -24.83
CA ARG A 378 25.41 -15.27 -24.31
C ARG A 378 25.68 -16.60 -25.01
N GLY A 379 24.65 -17.34 -25.36
CA GLY A 379 24.81 -18.61 -26.11
C GLY A 379 25.34 -18.46 -27.55
N GLN A 380 25.31 -17.22 -28.10
CA GLN A 380 25.76 -16.91 -29.44
C GLN A 380 27.07 -16.09 -29.50
N HIS A 381 27.53 -15.57 -28.36
CA HIS A 381 28.69 -14.69 -28.27
C HIS A 381 29.61 -15.07 -27.12
N GLU A 382 30.91 -15.04 -27.36
CA GLU A 382 31.88 -15.13 -26.28
C GLU A 382 31.89 -13.81 -25.48
N ALA A 383 31.28 -13.83 -24.31
CA ALA A 383 31.26 -12.69 -23.42
C ALA A 383 32.52 -12.67 -22.54
N SER A 384 33.14 -11.49 -22.36
CA SER A 384 34.20 -11.34 -21.36
C SER A 384 33.66 -11.70 -19.97
N GLY A 385 34.37 -12.53 -19.21
CA GLY A 385 33.94 -12.95 -17.86
C GLY A 385 33.69 -11.76 -16.94
N PHE A 386 34.50 -10.71 -17.04
CA PHE A 386 34.38 -9.51 -16.22
C PHE A 386 33.08 -8.71 -16.51
N GLY A 387 32.78 -8.41 -17.77
CA GLY A 387 31.58 -7.64 -18.14
C GLY A 387 30.29 -8.37 -17.77
N TRP A 388 30.29 -9.70 -17.88
CA TRP A 388 29.18 -10.54 -17.45
C TRP A 388 28.99 -10.51 -15.93
N ALA A 389 30.08 -10.71 -15.15
CA ALA A 389 30.03 -10.66 -13.69
C ALA A 389 29.54 -9.30 -13.18
N LEU A 390 30.08 -8.21 -13.73
CA LEU A 390 29.66 -6.84 -13.36
C LEU A 390 28.17 -6.63 -13.58
N GLN A 391 27.64 -7.06 -14.72
CA GLN A 391 26.20 -6.93 -15.01
C GLN A 391 25.34 -7.69 -14.01
N LEU A 392 25.71 -8.92 -13.64
CA LEU A 392 24.99 -9.72 -12.65
C LEU A 392 25.08 -9.10 -11.25
N ILE A 393 26.24 -8.57 -10.87
CA ILE A 393 26.45 -7.88 -9.59
C ILE A 393 25.54 -6.64 -9.52
N CYS A 394 25.52 -5.81 -10.58
CA CYS A 394 24.61 -4.65 -10.62
C CYS A 394 23.14 -5.05 -10.49
N GLY A 395 22.72 -6.11 -11.19
CA GLY A 395 21.36 -6.64 -11.07
C GLY A 395 21.04 -7.15 -9.66
N ALA A 396 21.98 -7.85 -9.02
CA ALA A 396 21.83 -8.35 -7.66
C ALA A 396 21.74 -7.21 -6.62
N LEU A 397 22.55 -6.16 -6.77
CA LEU A 397 22.52 -4.99 -5.89
C LEU A 397 21.18 -4.22 -6.02
N LEU A 398 20.68 -4.01 -7.25
CA LEU A 398 19.40 -3.39 -7.48
C LEU A 398 18.23 -4.23 -6.94
N LEU A 399 18.31 -5.56 -7.04
CA LEU A 399 17.35 -6.48 -6.44
C LEU A 399 17.40 -6.43 -4.91
N ALA A 400 18.59 -6.44 -4.31
CA ALA A 400 18.77 -6.33 -2.86
C ALA A 400 18.18 -5.01 -2.33
N ALA A 401 18.40 -3.89 -3.04
CA ALA A 401 17.79 -2.60 -2.72
C ALA A 401 16.26 -2.66 -2.82
N SER A 402 15.71 -3.28 -3.88
CA SER A 402 14.27 -3.47 -4.03
C SER A 402 13.66 -4.28 -2.88
N ILE A 403 14.31 -5.39 -2.50
CA ILE A 403 13.86 -6.23 -1.39
C ILE A 403 13.95 -5.45 -0.07
N PHE A 404 15.05 -4.74 0.19
CA PHE A 404 15.21 -3.92 1.40
C PHE A 404 14.08 -2.88 1.52
N ILE A 405 13.82 -2.12 0.47
CA ILE A 405 12.79 -1.07 0.47
C ILE A 405 11.41 -1.67 0.72
N ASN A 406 11.05 -2.76 0.05
CA ASN A 406 9.73 -3.38 0.22
C ASN A 406 9.62 -4.13 1.56
N ALA A 407 10.71 -4.71 2.07
CA ALA A 407 10.78 -5.24 3.43
C ALA A 407 10.48 -4.15 4.48
N ARG A 408 11.05 -2.95 4.31
CA ARG A 408 10.73 -1.81 5.19
C ARG A 408 9.24 -1.52 5.24
N GLY A 409 8.57 -1.46 4.08
CA GLY A 409 7.13 -1.22 4.00
C GLY A 409 6.26 -2.30 4.64
N ALA A 410 6.76 -3.53 4.71
CA ALA A 410 6.03 -4.66 5.29
C ALA A 410 6.35 -4.91 6.78
N LEU A 411 7.55 -4.54 7.25
CA LEU A 411 8.07 -4.91 8.57
C LEU A 411 8.19 -3.73 9.54
N ALA A 412 8.32 -2.50 9.04
CA ALA A 412 8.58 -1.33 9.87
C ALA A 412 7.33 -0.42 9.96
N LEU A 413 6.71 -0.37 11.14
CA LEU A 413 5.51 0.45 11.39
C LEU A 413 5.76 1.94 11.16
N GLU A 414 6.99 2.41 11.31
CA GLU A 414 7.40 3.79 11.07
C GLU A 414 7.12 4.22 9.63
N THR A 415 7.22 3.31 8.67
CA THR A 415 6.91 3.61 7.26
C THR A 415 5.42 3.85 7.03
N TRP A 416 4.56 3.19 7.80
CA TRP A 416 3.12 3.44 7.78
C TRP A 416 2.78 4.77 8.47
N ARG A 417 3.37 5.01 9.64
CA ARG A 417 3.23 6.25 10.43
C ARG A 417 3.81 7.49 9.74
N TRP A 418 4.64 7.29 8.72
CA TRP A 418 5.13 8.39 7.88
C TRP A 418 3.99 9.13 7.18
N ASN A 419 2.89 8.45 6.89
CA ASN A 419 1.70 9.09 6.34
C ASN A 419 1.06 9.98 7.42
N PRO A 420 0.81 11.28 7.16
CA PRO A 420 0.06 12.12 8.09
C PRO A 420 -1.39 11.65 8.19
N GLY A 421 -2.04 11.94 9.32
CA GLY A 421 -3.46 11.63 9.52
C GLY A 421 -4.38 12.36 8.51
N ASP A 422 -3.97 13.53 8.04
CA ASP A 422 -4.64 14.23 6.94
C ASP A 422 -3.93 13.91 5.62
N VAL A 423 -4.64 13.19 4.75
CA VAL A 423 -4.16 12.78 3.42
C VAL A 423 -3.76 13.96 2.54
N SER A 424 -4.38 15.13 2.70
CA SER A 424 -4.05 16.34 1.94
C SER A 424 -2.62 16.83 2.20
N GLN A 425 -2.08 16.56 3.39
CA GLN A 425 -0.73 16.96 3.79
C GLN A 425 0.39 16.04 3.27
N VAL A 426 0.04 14.87 2.71
CA VAL A 426 1.03 13.98 2.07
C VAL A 426 1.76 14.69 0.94
N GLY A 427 1.06 15.60 0.22
CA GLY A 427 1.60 16.34 -0.90
C GLY A 427 2.94 17.02 -0.63
N ASN A 428 3.09 17.62 0.55
CA ASN A 428 4.29 18.35 0.96
C ASN A 428 5.53 17.45 1.16
N LYS A 429 5.33 16.16 1.40
CA LYS A 429 6.39 15.18 1.65
C LYS A 429 6.78 14.36 0.41
N LEU A 430 6.05 14.48 -0.68
CA LEU A 430 6.22 13.60 -1.85
C LEU A 430 7.58 13.75 -2.53
N TRP A 431 8.20 14.93 -2.45
CA TRP A 431 9.47 15.27 -3.08
C TRP A 431 10.62 15.49 -2.10
N ASP A 432 10.38 15.21 -0.83
CA ASP A 432 11.43 15.32 0.18
C ASP A 432 12.38 14.11 0.14
N TRP A 433 13.52 14.28 -0.51
CA TRP A 433 14.60 13.29 -0.59
C TRP A 433 15.35 13.09 0.74
N ARG A 434 15.17 13.98 1.70
CA ARG A 434 15.81 13.88 3.03
C ARG A 434 15.04 12.90 3.92
N GLN A 435 13.73 12.71 3.66
CA GLN A 435 12.85 11.84 4.44
C GLN A 435 11.99 10.92 3.55
N PRO A 436 12.61 10.11 2.68
CA PRO A 436 11.82 9.19 1.88
C PRO A 436 11.11 8.19 2.80
N GLN A 437 9.87 7.83 2.46
CA GLN A 437 9.02 6.98 3.29
C GLN A 437 9.70 5.68 3.74
N PHE A 438 10.47 5.03 2.87
CA PHE A 438 11.14 3.76 3.20
C PHE A 438 12.28 3.88 4.22
N LEU A 439 12.79 5.09 4.47
CA LEU A 439 13.79 5.36 5.51
C LEU A 439 13.18 5.88 6.81
N ALA A 440 11.85 6.00 6.90
CA ALA A 440 11.17 6.44 8.12
C ALA A 440 11.61 5.60 9.34
N GLY A 441 11.99 6.27 10.42
CA GLY A 441 12.53 5.65 11.63
C GLY A 441 14.02 5.24 11.56
N LEU A 442 14.67 5.30 10.39
CA LEU A 442 16.12 5.10 10.24
C LEU A 442 16.88 6.43 10.13
N VAL A 443 16.24 7.46 9.61
CA VAL A 443 16.83 8.78 9.43
C VAL A 443 16.31 9.69 10.51
N THR A 444 17.23 10.28 11.28
CA THR A 444 16.92 11.36 12.24
C THR A 444 16.70 12.67 11.48
N PRO A 445 15.89 13.60 12.01
CA PRO A 445 15.75 14.91 11.43
C PRO A 445 17.12 15.57 11.24
N PRO A 446 17.44 16.12 10.06
CA PRO A 446 18.72 16.80 9.86
C PRO A 446 18.71 18.19 10.51
N LEU A 447 19.78 18.55 11.20
CA LEU A 447 19.94 19.88 11.82
C LEU A 447 20.19 21.01 10.80
N ASP A 448 20.43 20.68 9.55
CA ASP A 448 20.63 21.63 8.44
C ASP A 448 19.35 21.89 7.62
N HIS A 449 18.20 21.40 8.09
CA HIS A 449 16.90 21.63 7.45
C HIS A 449 16.30 22.95 7.94
N ASP A 450 15.69 23.74 7.04
CA ASP A 450 14.95 24.96 7.40
C ASP A 450 13.60 24.58 8.04
N TYR A 451 13.61 24.42 9.35
CA TYR A 451 12.39 24.22 10.12
C TYR A 451 11.62 25.54 10.30
N ALA A 452 10.32 25.41 10.52
CA ALA A 452 9.49 26.58 10.77
C ALA A 452 9.93 27.29 12.07
N PRO A 453 10.07 28.63 12.06
CA PRO A 453 10.36 29.37 13.28
C PRO A 453 9.20 29.23 14.26
N ILE A 454 9.55 28.95 15.53
CA ILE A 454 8.56 28.85 16.60
C ILE A 454 8.50 30.19 17.35
N PRO A 455 7.32 30.82 17.45
CA PRO A 455 7.19 32.10 18.14
C PRO A 455 7.35 31.92 19.66
N VAL A 456 8.24 32.68 20.28
CA VAL A 456 8.41 32.72 21.74
C VAL A 456 7.29 33.55 22.36
N GLY A 457 6.66 33.07 23.44
CA GLY A 457 5.54 33.72 24.12
C GLY A 457 4.16 33.41 23.50
N MET A 458 4.09 32.66 22.40
CA MET A 458 2.83 32.32 21.73
C MET A 458 2.47 30.87 21.94
N GLN A 459 1.20 30.61 22.23
CA GLN A 459 0.67 29.26 22.37
C GLN A 459 0.36 28.67 20.99
N ILE A 460 0.78 27.44 20.77
CA ILE A 460 0.53 26.64 19.55
C ILE A 460 -0.47 25.56 19.90
N ASP A 461 -1.62 25.62 19.27
CA ASP A 461 -2.75 24.71 19.47
C ASP A 461 -2.54 23.44 18.64
N PHE A 462 -2.50 22.29 19.28
CA PHE A 462 -2.28 20.98 18.63
C PHE A 462 -3.56 20.39 18.04
N THR A 463 -4.73 20.94 18.37
CA THR A 463 -5.99 20.57 17.71
C THR A 463 -6.10 21.19 16.31
N LYS A 464 -5.28 22.21 16.02
CA LYS A 464 -5.28 22.96 14.76
C LYS A 464 -4.09 22.53 13.88
N PRO A 465 -4.33 21.71 12.84
CA PRO A 465 -3.27 21.25 11.94
C PRO A 465 -2.45 22.38 11.32
N GLU A 466 -3.09 23.48 10.94
CA GLU A 466 -2.45 24.66 10.35
C GLU A 466 -1.42 25.34 11.26
N GLN A 467 -1.59 25.23 12.58
CA GLN A 467 -0.64 25.78 13.55
C GLN A 467 0.47 24.78 13.88
N SER A 468 0.13 23.52 14.14
CA SER A 468 1.02 22.54 14.77
C SER A 468 1.79 21.68 13.79
N THR A 469 1.24 21.32 12.62
CA THR A 469 1.83 20.30 11.73
C THR A 469 3.24 20.63 11.26
N LYS A 470 3.56 21.90 11.07
CA LYS A 470 4.90 22.35 10.63
C LYS A 470 6.02 22.08 11.65
N TYR A 471 5.67 21.81 12.91
CA TYR A 471 6.60 21.46 13.99
C TYR A 471 6.68 19.96 14.26
N LEU A 472 5.80 19.16 13.64
CA LEU A 472 5.74 17.72 13.86
C LEU A 472 6.64 17.00 12.88
N TRP A 473 7.58 16.20 13.39
CA TRP A 473 8.41 15.38 12.51
C TRP A 473 7.83 13.98 12.37
N TYR A 474 7.96 13.14 13.38
CA TYR A 474 7.34 11.82 13.36
C TYR A 474 6.85 11.43 14.78
N GLY A 475 6.03 10.36 14.86
CA GLY A 475 5.51 9.90 16.13
C GLY A 475 4.27 10.68 16.62
N TRP A 476 3.49 11.25 15.72
CA TRP A 476 2.27 12.01 16.00
C TRP A 476 1.09 11.46 15.21
N SER A 477 -0.06 11.31 15.86
CA SER A 477 -1.32 10.96 15.22
C SER A 477 -1.92 12.15 14.44
N GLY A 478 -3.06 11.95 13.78
CA GLY A 478 -3.91 13.03 13.31
C GLY A 478 -4.39 13.91 14.47
N ALA A 479 -4.75 15.19 14.20
CA ALA A 479 -5.39 16.03 15.18
C ALA A 479 -6.79 15.46 15.49
N GLU A 480 -7.13 15.39 16.77
CA GLU A 480 -8.46 15.10 17.30
C GLU A 480 -9.13 16.41 17.77
N PRO A 481 -10.44 16.42 18.05
CA PRO A 481 -11.13 17.67 18.39
C PRO A 481 -10.51 18.46 19.53
N ASP A 482 -9.96 17.77 20.55
CA ASP A 482 -9.47 18.40 21.77
C ASP A 482 -7.94 18.32 21.93
N PHE A 483 -7.27 17.40 21.24
CA PHE A 483 -5.83 17.15 21.41
C PHE A 483 -5.23 16.40 20.23
N ARG A 484 -3.92 16.14 20.29
CA ARG A 484 -3.21 15.25 19.35
C ARG A 484 -2.35 14.28 20.14
N TRP A 485 -2.49 12.97 19.88
CA TRP A 485 -1.69 11.93 20.50
C TRP A 485 -0.28 11.85 19.92
N THR A 486 0.69 11.54 20.78
CA THR A 486 1.91 10.87 20.33
C THR A 486 1.57 9.46 19.90
N GLU A 487 2.19 8.97 18.83
CA GLU A 487 1.96 7.65 18.26
C GLU A 487 3.26 6.90 18.04
N GLY A 488 3.48 5.87 18.83
CA GLY A 488 4.72 5.09 18.84
C GLY A 488 5.52 5.29 20.12
N ARG A 489 6.69 4.70 20.15
CA ARG A 489 7.61 4.80 21.31
C ARG A 489 8.50 6.02 21.28
N GLU A 490 8.40 6.83 20.26
CA GLU A 490 9.12 8.10 20.14
C GLU A 490 8.23 9.10 19.41
N ALA A 491 8.30 10.37 19.82
CA ALA A 491 7.69 11.50 19.12
C ALA A 491 8.71 12.64 19.02
N THR A 492 8.72 13.36 17.89
CA THR A 492 9.74 14.37 17.63
C THR A 492 9.10 15.67 17.18
N LEU A 493 9.50 16.77 17.83
CA LEU A 493 9.23 18.14 17.42
C LEU A 493 10.49 18.74 16.78
N VAL A 494 10.30 19.56 15.75
CA VAL A 494 11.36 20.29 15.07
C VAL A 494 10.98 21.76 14.95
N PHE A 495 11.91 22.66 15.20
CA PHE A 495 11.65 24.10 15.14
C PHE A 495 12.92 24.92 14.94
N ALA A 496 12.76 26.10 14.35
CA ALA A 496 13.83 27.08 14.27
C ALA A 496 13.68 28.15 15.37
N LEU A 497 14.80 28.71 15.79
CA LEU A 497 14.88 29.84 16.70
C LEU A 497 15.81 30.92 16.13
N ASP A 498 15.42 32.18 16.24
CA ASP A 498 16.24 33.30 15.81
C ASP A 498 17.43 33.54 16.75
N GLN A 499 17.27 33.24 18.03
CA GLN A 499 18.28 33.41 19.07
C GLN A 499 18.33 32.21 19.99
N SER A 500 19.56 31.83 20.40
CA SER A 500 19.81 30.77 21.37
C SER A 500 19.93 31.37 22.76
N GLU A 501 18.86 31.27 23.54
CA GLU A 501 18.79 31.72 24.96
C GLU A 501 18.09 30.63 25.78
N ASP A 502 18.21 30.69 27.11
CA ASP A 502 17.51 29.76 27.99
C ASP A 502 15.99 29.93 27.81
N LEU A 503 15.32 28.86 27.40
CA LEU A 503 13.86 28.82 27.21
C LEU A 503 13.21 27.79 28.13
N THR A 504 11.93 27.97 28.37
CA THR A 504 11.06 26.99 29.02
C THR A 504 9.96 26.60 28.04
N LEU A 505 9.88 25.32 27.73
CA LEU A 505 8.75 24.77 26.99
C LEU A 505 7.66 24.37 27.98
N LYS A 506 6.50 25.03 27.88
CA LYS A 506 5.28 24.67 28.57
C LYS A 506 4.44 23.81 27.65
N MET A 507 3.89 22.74 28.20
CA MET A 507 3.02 21.82 27.45
C MET A 507 1.84 21.41 28.32
N ARG A 508 0.61 21.50 27.81
CA ARG A 508 -0.53 20.83 28.43
C ARG A 508 -0.73 19.50 27.76
N ILE A 509 -0.68 18.44 28.56
CA ILE A 509 -0.73 17.05 28.07
C ILE A 509 -1.73 16.21 28.86
N LEU A 510 -2.17 15.09 28.25
CA LEU A 510 -2.93 14.02 28.91
C LEU A 510 -2.17 12.69 28.66
N PRO A 511 -1.60 12.04 29.71
CA PRO A 511 -0.93 10.77 29.52
C PRO A 511 -1.92 9.64 29.27
N PHE A 512 -1.52 8.66 28.45
CA PHE A 512 -2.30 7.45 28.24
C PHE A 512 -2.05 6.47 29.41
N ILE A 513 -2.89 6.55 30.43
CA ILE A 513 -2.81 5.76 31.66
C ILE A 513 -4.18 5.12 31.94
N ARG A 514 -4.15 3.89 32.46
CA ARG A 514 -5.30 3.19 33.06
C ARG A 514 -4.84 2.66 34.41
N GLU A 515 -5.38 3.23 35.47
CA GLU A 515 -4.89 3.01 36.86
C GLU A 515 -4.92 1.53 37.27
N ASP A 516 -5.82 0.75 36.71
CA ASP A 516 -5.98 -0.69 36.95
C ASP A 516 -5.06 -1.57 36.09
N LEU A 517 -4.70 -1.14 34.87
CA LEU A 517 -4.00 -1.94 33.87
C LEU A 517 -2.64 -1.38 33.45
N TRP A 518 -2.52 -0.06 33.32
CA TRP A 518 -1.34 0.63 32.79
C TRP A 518 -1.03 1.87 33.62
N LYS A 519 -0.22 1.69 34.65
CA LYS A 519 -0.14 2.60 35.82
C LYS A 519 0.72 3.82 35.64
N GLN A 520 1.58 3.88 34.60
CA GLN A 520 2.50 5.00 34.42
C GLN A 520 2.87 5.21 32.96
N GLN A 521 3.31 6.44 32.66
CA GLN A 521 3.99 6.81 31.40
C GLN A 521 5.33 7.46 31.76
N ARG A 522 6.44 6.83 31.37
CA ARG A 522 7.77 7.42 31.42
C ARG A 522 8.02 8.20 30.14
N ILE A 523 8.55 9.39 30.26
CA ILE A 523 8.89 10.28 29.16
C ILE A 523 10.33 10.70 29.33
N PHE A 524 11.21 10.31 28.42
CA PHE A 524 12.60 10.81 28.37
C PHE A 524 12.70 11.86 27.28
N VAL A 525 13.26 13.02 27.60
CA VAL A 525 13.33 14.16 26.70
C VAL A 525 14.77 14.42 26.29
N GLU A 526 14.97 14.52 24.96
CA GLU A 526 16.29 14.85 24.38
C GLU A 526 16.17 16.11 23.51
N LEU A 527 17.09 17.05 23.69
CA LEU A 527 17.25 18.23 22.84
C LEU A 527 18.53 18.11 22.02
N ASN A 528 18.39 18.11 20.69
CA ASN A 528 19.51 17.99 19.75
C ASN A 528 20.42 16.77 20.03
N GLY A 529 19.81 15.64 20.47
CA GLY A 529 20.50 14.40 20.81
C GLY A 529 21.07 14.33 22.23
N VAL A 530 20.92 15.39 23.04
CA VAL A 530 21.37 15.44 24.45
C VAL A 530 20.17 15.24 25.38
N PRO A 531 20.18 14.26 26.30
CA PRO A 531 19.13 14.11 27.30
C PRO A 531 19.06 15.37 28.19
N ILE A 532 17.84 15.90 28.37
CA ILE A 532 17.62 17.11 29.19
C ILE A 532 16.67 16.87 30.37
N ASP A 533 15.76 15.88 30.24
CA ASP A 533 14.81 15.61 31.32
C ASP A 533 14.26 14.16 31.26
N SER A 534 13.68 13.70 32.38
CA SER A 534 12.96 12.45 32.48
C SER A 534 11.79 12.58 33.46
N LEU A 535 10.59 12.21 33.00
CA LEU A 535 9.34 12.39 33.72
C LEU A 535 8.63 11.04 33.90
N VAL A 536 7.95 10.88 35.02
CA VAL A 536 7.04 9.74 35.26
C VAL A 536 5.67 10.28 35.63
N LEU A 537 4.69 10.00 34.79
CA LEU A 537 3.30 10.38 35.02
C LEU A 537 2.53 9.13 35.47
N SER A 538 1.75 9.25 36.56
CA SER A 538 1.06 8.13 37.19
C SER A 538 -0.47 8.33 37.33
N GLN A 539 -1.01 9.44 36.85
CA GLN A 539 -2.43 9.76 36.93
C GLN A 539 -2.98 10.06 35.53
N ASN A 540 -4.16 9.54 35.23
CA ASN A 540 -4.88 9.82 33.98
C ASN A 540 -5.64 11.15 34.08
N LYS A 541 -4.91 12.24 34.14
CA LYS A 541 -5.48 13.61 34.13
C LYS A 541 -4.54 14.57 33.41
N ASP A 542 -5.10 15.69 32.97
CA ASP A 542 -4.33 16.77 32.37
C ASP A 542 -3.21 17.23 33.30
N ALA A 543 -2.04 17.42 32.73
CA ALA A 543 -0.86 17.92 33.40
C ALA A 543 -0.20 19.05 32.58
N GLU A 544 0.30 20.05 33.24
CA GLU A 544 1.22 21.00 32.62
C GLU A 544 2.67 20.57 32.90
N LEU A 545 3.38 20.32 31.81
CA LEU A 545 4.81 20.05 31.85
C LEU A 545 5.61 21.32 31.61
N LEU A 546 6.66 21.51 32.39
CA LEU A 546 7.61 22.60 32.25
C LEU A 546 8.99 22.00 31.99
N LEU A 547 9.45 22.08 30.75
CA LEU A 547 10.74 21.55 30.31
C LEU A 547 11.73 22.72 30.16
N SER A 548 12.85 22.66 30.85
CA SER A 548 13.94 23.65 30.69
C SER A 548 14.74 23.28 29.42
N LEU A 549 14.83 24.21 28.49
CA LEU A 549 15.65 24.10 27.29
C LEU A 549 16.89 24.97 27.44
N PRO A 550 18.06 24.39 27.78
CA PRO A 550 19.28 25.17 28.00
C PRO A 550 19.76 25.86 26.72
N GLY A 551 20.05 27.14 26.79
CA GLY A 551 20.49 27.95 25.67
C GLY A 551 21.78 27.46 25.00
N ASN A 552 22.67 26.82 25.74
CA ASN A 552 23.90 26.22 25.23
C ASN A 552 23.67 24.95 24.39
N LEU A 553 22.48 24.33 24.48
CA LEU A 553 22.06 23.20 23.66
C LEU A 553 21.16 23.63 22.48
N LEU A 554 20.56 24.83 22.58
CA LEU A 554 19.72 25.38 21.51
C LEU A 554 20.58 25.90 20.36
N ARG A 555 20.07 25.71 19.17
CA ARG A 555 20.65 26.09 17.88
C ARG A 555 19.66 26.89 17.07
N HIS A 556 20.05 27.36 15.87
CA HIS A 556 19.10 27.92 14.93
C HIS A 556 18.04 26.88 14.56
N GLN A 557 18.43 25.64 14.29
CA GLN A 557 17.54 24.50 14.04
C GLN A 557 17.58 23.53 15.21
N ASN A 558 16.40 23.11 15.71
CA ASN A 558 16.30 22.30 16.92
C ASN A 558 15.43 21.07 16.71
N ILE A 559 15.83 19.99 17.38
CA ILE A 559 15.13 18.71 17.42
C ILE A 559 14.86 18.37 18.88
N LEU A 560 13.58 18.30 19.26
CA LEU A 560 13.14 17.87 20.57
C LEU A 560 12.48 16.51 20.44
N LYS A 561 13.07 15.48 21.07
CA LYS A 561 12.61 14.10 21.00
C LYS A 561 12.07 13.65 22.35
N PHE A 562 10.90 13.01 22.31
CA PHE A 562 10.26 12.33 23.45
C PHE A 562 10.38 10.83 23.23
N LYS A 563 11.05 10.09 24.12
CA LYS A 563 11.08 8.63 24.15
C LYS A 563 10.04 8.12 25.14
N LEU A 564 9.19 7.21 24.69
CA LEU A 564 7.97 6.76 25.35
C LEU A 564 7.96 5.23 25.50
N PRO A 565 8.80 4.66 26.39
CA PRO A 565 8.92 3.21 26.51
C PRO A 565 7.61 2.51 26.93
N ASP A 566 6.75 3.24 27.65
CA ASP A 566 5.47 2.74 28.16
C ASP A 566 4.28 3.07 27.23
N ALA A 567 4.52 3.51 25.98
CA ALA A 567 3.44 3.69 25.02
C ALA A 567 2.73 2.35 24.75
N ALA A 568 1.39 2.34 24.87
CA ALA A 568 0.56 1.15 24.74
C ALA A 568 -0.63 1.40 23.80
N SER A 569 -1.16 0.36 23.20
CA SER A 569 -2.38 0.50 22.37
C SER A 569 -3.64 0.27 23.21
N PRO A 570 -4.70 1.06 22.97
CA PRO A 570 -6.02 0.79 23.56
C PRO A 570 -6.50 -0.64 23.28
N GLU A 571 -6.18 -1.20 22.12
CA GLU A 571 -6.52 -2.58 21.78
C GLU A 571 -5.81 -3.59 22.68
N LEU A 572 -4.51 -3.41 22.94
CA LEU A 572 -3.74 -4.29 23.84
C LEU A 572 -4.34 -4.31 25.26
N LEU A 573 -4.86 -3.15 25.69
CA LEU A 573 -5.52 -3.00 26.98
C LEU A 573 -7.02 -3.33 26.95
N GLN A 574 -7.54 -3.84 25.85
CA GLN A 574 -8.94 -4.23 25.64
C GLN A 574 -9.94 -3.07 25.83
N LEU A 575 -9.52 -1.83 25.59
CA LEU A 575 -10.33 -0.63 25.77
C LEU A 575 -11.13 -0.26 24.50
N SER A 576 -10.54 -0.48 23.33
CA SER A 576 -11.14 -0.22 22.03
C SER A 576 -10.43 -1.00 20.93
N THR A 577 -10.79 -0.76 19.68
CA THR A 577 -10.11 -1.34 18.50
C THR A 577 -8.91 -0.52 18.03
N ASP A 578 -8.55 0.54 18.73
CA ASP A 578 -7.44 1.42 18.37
C ASP A 578 -6.09 0.74 18.63
N GLN A 579 -5.34 0.53 17.56
CA GLN A 579 -4.04 -0.16 17.57
C GLN A 579 -2.86 0.81 17.72
N ARG A 580 -3.09 2.12 17.72
CA ARG A 580 -2.02 3.11 17.87
C ARG A 580 -1.34 2.92 19.23
N LEU A 581 -0.02 3.00 19.25
CA LEU A 581 0.75 3.04 20.50
C LEU A 581 0.73 4.47 21.05
N LEU A 582 -0.13 4.72 22.03
CA LEU A 582 -0.33 6.04 22.61
C LEU A 582 0.55 6.23 23.84
N GLY A 583 1.26 7.36 23.91
CA GLY A 583 2.04 7.76 25.06
C GLY A 583 1.34 8.88 25.84
N PHE A 584 1.26 10.09 25.26
CA PHE A 584 0.49 11.20 25.79
C PHE A 584 -0.13 12.02 24.68
N ALA A 585 -1.27 12.64 24.96
CA ALA A 585 -1.89 13.63 24.09
C ALA A 585 -1.41 15.04 24.42
N VAL A 586 -1.31 15.91 23.44
CA VAL A 586 -0.92 17.31 23.59
C VAL A 586 -2.10 18.20 23.18
N TYR A 587 -2.50 19.10 24.06
CA TYR A 587 -3.48 20.13 23.77
C TYR A 587 -2.82 21.33 23.11
N TRP A 588 -1.74 21.84 23.74
CA TRP A 588 -0.98 22.98 23.24
C TRP A 588 0.45 22.95 23.79
N ILE A 589 1.34 23.70 23.12
CA ILE A 589 2.69 24.01 23.58
C ILE A 589 2.94 25.51 23.53
N GLN A 590 3.86 26.00 24.37
CA GLN A 590 4.28 27.40 24.37
C GLN A 590 5.75 27.45 24.79
N LEU A 591 6.56 28.20 24.07
CA LEU A 591 7.96 28.51 24.46
C LEU A 591 7.99 29.88 25.12
N ASP A 592 8.52 29.93 26.32
CA ASP A 592 8.72 31.18 27.05
C ASP A 592 10.20 31.40 27.35
N ARG A 593 10.62 32.67 27.46
CA ARG A 593 11.91 33.02 27.99
C ARG A 593 12.00 32.64 29.46
N LYS A 594 13.12 32.01 29.86
CA LYS A 594 13.33 31.71 31.26
C LYS A 594 13.50 33.03 32.02
N ILE A 595 12.59 33.34 32.94
CA ILE A 595 12.70 34.50 33.79
C ILE A 595 13.94 34.25 34.66
N ARG A 596 14.97 35.10 34.52
CA ARG A 596 16.09 35.10 35.47
C ARG A 596 15.53 35.58 36.80
N ALA A 597 15.46 34.67 37.78
CA ALA A 597 15.12 35.00 39.16
C ALA A 597 16.28 35.77 39.80
#